data_e77adfba1bf8f3f9649d5bc41b093f88
#
_entry.id   e77adfba1bf8f3f9649d5bc41b093f88
#
_cell.length_a   1.000
_cell.length_b   1.000
_cell.length_c   1.000
_cell.angle_alpha   90.00
_cell.angle_beta   90.00
_cell.angle_gamma   90.00
#
_symmetry.space_group_name_H-M   'P 1'
#
loop_
_entity.id
_entity.type
_entity.pdbx_description
1 polymer ?
#
loop_
_entity_poly.entity_id
_entity_poly.type
_entity_poly.pdbx_seq_one_letter_code
_entity_poly.pdbx_strand_id
1 'polypeptide(L)'
;MVGAPQFLVLLTENHPQAGLNAGFVMEDLILKLTDLQLDSCWVTFTDSEQVKESLGIESDLQVAAIAAFGYGEKTTRRLRLNIKSMSNIDIIAKRQYFEPKVSVRELVHRDQWGSRDGLEDAIGFYDDMLWEAFYAASLAPSYLNRQAYGFLLKPGSVTLVNKPDAYNTPIDSDLSLGIVLHHFTAVARDWAGNLRWHFAPDGVDLPEGHRAVASAVL
;
A
#
# COMPACT_ATOMS: atom_id res chain seq x y z
N MET A 1 -12.02 6.12 -19.74
CA MET A 1 -12.90 6.30 -18.56
C MET A 1 -13.34 4.91 -18.14
N VAL A 2 -13.03 4.52 -16.91
CA VAL A 2 -13.53 3.24 -16.38
C VAL A 2 -15.05 3.37 -16.29
N GLY A 3 -15.79 2.43 -16.86
CA GLY A 3 -17.26 2.45 -16.87
C GLY A 3 -17.88 2.14 -15.50
N ALA A 4 -17.26 2.60 -14.42
CA ALA A 4 -17.75 2.41 -13.06
C ALA A 4 -18.95 3.34 -12.80
N PRO A 5 -20.00 2.84 -12.16
CA PRO A 5 -21.21 3.62 -11.91
C PRO A 5 -21.06 4.63 -10.77
N GLN A 6 -20.07 4.44 -9.88
CA GLN A 6 -19.93 5.24 -8.66
C GLN A 6 -18.45 5.51 -8.34
N PHE A 7 -18.23 6.61 -7.62
CA PHE A 7 -16.91 7.03 -7.17
C PHE A 7 -16.93 7.39 -5.67
N LEU A 8 -15.88 7.02 -4.96
CA LEU A 8 -15.52 7.62 -3.69
C LEU A 8 -14.52 8.73 -3.98
N VAL A 9 -14.77 9.92 -3.48
CA VAL A 9 -13.85 11.06 -3.56
C VAL A 9 -13.54 11.53 -2.15
N LEU A 10 -12.26 11.47 -1.79
CA LEU A 10 -11.80 11.96 -0.50
C LEU A 10 -11.29 13.39 -0.66
N LEU A 11 -11.86 14.29 0.13
CA LEU A 11 -11.46 15.69 0.19
C LEU A 11 -10.62 15.93 1.44
N THR A 12 -9.63 16.81 1.37
CA THR A 12 -8.73 17.15 2.47
C THR A 12 -8.39 18.63 2.49
N GLU A 13 -8.06 19.11 3.68
CA GLU A 13 -7.36 20.38 3.83
C GLU A 13 -5.90 20.24 3.37
N ASN A 14 -5.25 21.35 3.06
CA ASN A 14 -3.83 21.35 2.75
C ASN A 14 -3.00 21.14 4.02
N HIS A 15 -2.50 19.92 4.20
CA HIS A 15 -1.71 19.51 5.35
C HIS A 15 -0.55 18.58 4.91
N PRO A 16 0.64 18.65 5.54
CA PRO A 16 1.79 17.83 5.14
C PRO A 16 1.56 16.31 5.09
N GLN A 17 0.63 15.79 5.90
CA GLN A 17 0.28 14.37 5.90
C GLN A 17 -1.03 14.06 5.16
N ALA A 18 -1.59 15.00 4.41
CA ALA A 18 -2.87 14.81 3.73
C ALA A 18 -2.87 13.60 2.80
N GLY A 19 -1.82 13.41 2.00
CA GLY A 19 -1.68 12.25 1.11
C GLY A 19 -1.59 10.92 1.86
N LEU A 20 -0.79 10.87 2.93
CA LEU A 20 -0.70 9.68 3.80
C LEU A 20 -2.04 9.31 4.42
N ASN A 21 -2.72 10.29 5.01
CA ASN A 21 -4.04 10.09 5.61
C ASN A 21 -5.06 9.66 4.57
N ALA A 22 -5.02 10.27 3.38
CA ALA A 22 -5.92 9.92 2.29
C ALA A 22 -5.73 8.47 1.82
N GLY A 23 -4.48 8.04 1.64
CA GLY A 23 -4.16 6.65 1.32
C GLY A 23 -4.67 5.68 2.38
N PHE A 24 -4.43 5.97 3.65
CA PHE A 24 -4.86 5.14 4.77
C PHE A 24 -6.40 5.03 4.84
N VAL A 25 -7.10 6.14 4.81
CA VAL A 25 -8.58 6.17 4.95
C VAL A 25 -9.28 5.58 3.73
N MET A 26 -8.81 5.91 2.52
CA MET A 26 -9.41 5.39 1.29
C MET A 26 -9.23 3.87 1.19
N GLU A 27 -8.07 3.33 1.61
CA GLU A 27 -7.85 1.88 1.61
C GLU A 27 -8.76 1.16 2.60
N ASP A 28 -8.99 1.71 3.79
CA ASP A 28 -9.99 1.17 4.74
C ASP A 28 -11.38 1.07 4.09
N LEU A 29 -11.78 2.11 3.35
CA LEU A 29 -13.05 2.10 2.61
C LEU A 29 -13.07 1.08 1.48
N ILE A 30 -11.98 0.94 0.73
CA ILE A 30 -11.83 -0.03 -0.36
C ILE A 30 -11.94 -1.47 0.17
N LEU A 31 -11.29 -1.78 1.29
CA LEU A 31 -11.41 -3.10 1.91
C LEU A 31 -12.84 -3.38 2.38
N LYS A 32 -13.52 -2.38 2.95
CA LYS A 32 -14.95 -2.51 3.30
C LYS A 32 -15.86 -2.71 2.09
N LEU A 33 -15.58 -2.06 0.95
CA LEU A 33 -16.29 -2.35 -0.30
C LEU A 33 -16.08 -3.80 -0.74
N THR A 34 -14.86 -4.33 -0.58
CA THR A 34 -14.55 -5.73 -0.89
C THR A 34 -15.36 -6.69 -0.03
N ASP A 35 -15.51 -6.42 1.27
CA ASP A 35 -16.36 -7.20 2.18
C ASP A 35 -17.84 -7.17 1.74
N LEU A 36 -18.28 -6.08 1.14
CA LEU A 36 -19.61 -5.94 0.54
C LEU A 36 -19.73 -6.57 -0.86
N GLN A 37 -18.71 -7.29 -1.32
CA GLN A 37 -18.64 -7.93 -2.64
C GLN A 37 -18.67 -6.92 -3.81
N LEU A 38 -18.19 -5.71 -3.57
CA LEU A 38 -18.02 -4.68 -4.59
C LEU A 38 -16.55 -4.65 -5.04
N ASP A 39 -16.35 -4.59 -6.33
CA ASP A 39 -15.04 -4.35 -6.93
C ASP A 39 -14.71 -2.87 -6.91
N SER A 40 -13.44 -2.54 -6.76
CA SER A 40 -12.96 -1.17 -6.71
C SER A 40 -11.67 -1.00 -7.50
N CYS A 41 -11.37 0.23 -7.87
CA CYS A 41 -10.15 0.59 -8.57
C CYS A 41 -9.72 2.01 -8.16
N TRP A 42 -8.48 2.16 -7.73
CA TRP A 42 -7.85 3.47 -7.55
C TRP A 42 -7.81 4.24 -8.87
N VAL A 43 -8.16 5.52 -8.82
CA VAL A 43 -8.17 6.41 -9.99
C VAL A 43 -7.13 7.50 -9.77
N THR A 44 -6.22 7.64 -10.72
CA THR A 44 -5.24 8.75 -10.72
C THR A 44 -5.83 9.97 -11.40
N PHE A 45 -5.46 11.14 -10.91
CA PHE A 45 -5.84 12.43 -11.45
C PHE A 45 -4.67 13.41 -11.33
N THR A 46 -4.66 14.46 -12.11
CA THR A 46 -3.60 15.48 -12.13
C THR A 46 -4.07 16.84 -11.62
N ASP A 47 -5.37 17.07 -11.61
CA ASP A 47 -5.97 18.37 -11.28
C ASP A 47 -7.21 18.17 -10.41
N SER A 48 -7.13 18.65 -9.17
CA SER A 48 -8.21 18.59 -8.19
C SER A 48 -9.45 19.40 -8.62
N GLU A 49 -9.23 20.60 -9.18
CA GLU A 49 -10.35 21.47 -9.59
C GLU A 49 -11.12 20.89 -10.76
N GLN A 50 -10.40 20.34 -11.74
CA GLN A 50 -11.04 19.66 -12.87
C GLN A 50 -11.88 18.45 -12.41
N VAL A 51 -11.43 17.71 -11.41
CA VAL A 51 -12.20 16.60 -10.82
C VAL A 51 -13.46 17.13 -10.14
N LYS A 52 -13.34 18.18 -9.32
CA LYS A 52 -14.49 18.79 -8.64
C LYS A 52 -15.52 19.29 -9.63
N GLU A 53 -15.08 20.02 -10.65
CA GLU A 53 -15.98 20.51 -11.72
C GLU A 53 -16.69 19.36 -12.43
N SER A 54 -15.94 18.32 -12.82
CA SER A 54 -16.50 17.17 -13.55
C SER A 54 -17.53 16.37 -12.75
N LEU A 55 -17.40 16.36 -11.43
CA LEU A 55 -18.27 15.62 -10.51
C LEU A 55 -19.31 16.51 -9.81
N GLY A 56 -19.31 17.82 -10.06
CA GLY A 56 -20.23 18.77 -9.44
C GLY A 56 -19.97 18.93 -7.93
N ILE A 57 -18.72 18.86 -7.49
CA ILE A 57 -18.34 18.99 -6.07
C ILE A 57 -18.09 20.47 -5.76
N GLU A 58 -18.92 21.06 -4.92
CA GLU A 58 -18.73 22.42 -4.41
C GLU A 58 -18.02 22.35 -3.03
N SER A 59 -16.72 22.60 -3.02
CA SER A 59 -15.90 22.56 -1.79
C SER A 59 -14.61 23.35 -1.96
N ASP A 60 -14.16 24.01 -0.90
CA ASP A 60 -12.85 24.66 -0.80
C ASP A 60 -11.72 23.64 -0.53
N LEU A 61 -12.07 22.41 -0.19
CA LEU A 61 -11.11 21.34 0.05
C LEU A 61 -10.52 20.81 -1.27
N GLN A 62 -9.33 20.23 -1.19
CA GLN A 62 -8.67 19.59 -2.31
C GLN A 62 -9.06 18.11 -2.43
N VAL A 63 -9.14 17.59 -3.65
CA VAL A 63 -9.27 16.16 -3.87
C VAL A 63 -7.95 15.48 -3.51
N ALA A 64 -7.98 14.58 -2.54
CA ALA A 64 -6.81 13.83 -2.09
C ALA A 64 -6.73 12.43 -2.71
N ALA A 65 -7.86 11.76 -2.88
CA ALA A 65 -7.91 10.42 -3.45
C ALA A 65 -9.26 10.16 -4.14
N ILE A 66 -9.24 9.29 -5.15
CA ILE A 66 -10.44 8.84 -5.86
C ILE A 66 -10.37 7.33 -6.02
N ALA A 67 -11.49 6.65 -5.75
CA ALA A 67 -11.69 5.26 -6.11
C ALA A 67 -13.01 5.08 -6.86
N ALA A 68 -12.96 4.38 -7.98
CA ALA A 68 -14.16 3.92 -8.69
C ALA A 68 -14.60 2.59 -8.10
N PHE A 69 -15.91 2.35 -7.98
CA PHE A 69 -16.42 1.09 -7.46
C PHE A 69 -17.74 0.67 -8.08
N GLY A 70 -18.08 -0.60 -7.96
CA GLY A 70 -19.30 -1.19 -8.48
C GLY A 70 -19.24 -2.70 -8.55
N TYR A 71 -20.23 -3.31 -9.18
CA TYR A 71 -20.19 -4.74 -9.45
C TYR A 71 -19.33 -4.99 -10.69
N GLY A 72 -18.21 -5.68 -10.51
CA GLY A 72 -17.34 -6.04 -11.63
C GLY A 72 -17.95 -7.13 -12.53
N GLU A 73 -17.56 -7.13 -13.78
CA GLU A 73 -17.89 -8.24 -14.67
C GLU A 73 -17.22 -9.51 -14.17
N LYS A 74 -17.95 -10.64 -14.18
CA LYS A 74 -17.37 -11.94 -13.87
C LYS A 74 -16.24 -12.22 -14.85
N THR A 75 -15.02 -12.11 -14.38
CA THR A 75 -13.81 -12.27 -15.21
C THR A 75 -13.77 -13.64 -15.86
N THR A 76 -13.65 -13.66 -17.18
CA THR A 76 -13.32 -14.85 -17.94
C THR A 76 -11.96 -15.39 -17.50
N ARG A 77 -11.85 -16.71 -17.36
CA ARG A 77 -10.60 -17.38 -17.03
C ARG A 77 -9.50 -16.94 -18.00
N ARG A 78 -8.44 -16.30 -17.51
CA ARG A 78 -7.25 -16.03 -18.32
C ARG A 78 -6.38 -17.30 -18.35
N LEU A 79 -6.11 -17.78 -19.56
CA LEU A 79 -5.18 -18.89 -19.77
C LEU A 79 -3.75 -18.34 -19.81
N ARG A 80 -2.86 -18.89 -19.00
CA ARG A 80 -1.43 -18.59 -19.05
C ARG A 80 -0.66 -19.84 -19.43
N LEU A 81 0.17 -19.73 -20.45
CA LEU A 81 1.18 -20.75 -20.78
C LEU A 81 2.29 -20.70 -19.73
N ASN A 82 2.50 -21.81 -19.03
CA ASN A 82 3.64 -21.99 -18.15
C ASN A 82 4.65 -22.90 -18.85
N ILE A 83 5.68 -22.32 -19.39
CA ILE A 83 6.73 -23.03 -20.14
C ILE A 83 7.86 -23.36 -19.17
N LYS A 84 7.99 -24.60 -18.76
CA LYS A 84 9.09 -25.09 -17.92
C LYS A 84 10.27 -25.58 -18.75
N SER A 85 9.99 -26.16 -19.93
CA SER A 85 10.95 -26.56 -20.95
C SER A 85 10.23 -26.69 -22.29
N MET A 86 10.96 -26.91 -23.40
CA MET A 86 10.37 -27.11 -24.73
C MET A 86 9.40 -28.31 -24.78
N SER A 87 9.56 -29.29 -23.90
CA SER A 87 8.73 -30.50 -23.80
C SER A 87 7.76 -30.52 -22.62
N ASN A 88 7.78 -29.45 -21.78
CA ASN A 88 6.92 -29.36 -20.61
C ASN A 88 6.22 -27.99 -20.57
N ILE A 89 5.07 -27.95 -21.23
CA ILE A 89 4.24 -26.74 -21.34
C ILE A 89 2.89 -27.06 -20.69
N ASP A 90 2.57 -26.33 -19.62
CA ASP A 90 1.29 -26.42 -18.93
C ASP A 90 0.41 -25.20 -19.26
N ILE A 91 -0.88 -25.42 -19.43
CA ILE A 91 -1.86 -24.35 -19.52
C ILE A 91 -2.50 -24.19 -18.13
N ILE A 92 -2.19 -23.08 -17.49
CA ILE A 92 -2.76 -22.75 -16.17
C ILE A 92 -3.91 -21.76 -16.38
N ALA A 93 -5.13 -22.19 -16.01
CA ALA A 93 -6.27 -21.29 -15.94
C ALA A 93 -6.25 -20.54 -14.58
N LYS A 94 -5.86 -19.26 -14.59
CA LYS A 94 -5.97 -18.40 -13.41
C LYS A 94 -7.28 -17.62 -13.45
N ARG A 95 -8.05 -17.69 -12.36
CA ARG A 95 -9.29 -16.92 -12.22
C ARG A 95 -9.01 -15.44 -11.94
N GLN A 96 -7.84 -15.13 -11.39
CA GLN A 96 -7.42 -13.75 -11.04
C GLN A 96 -5.97 -13.54 -11.46
N TYR A 97 -5.68 -12.34 -11.92
CA TYR A 97 -4.31 -11.88 -12.15
C TYR A 97 -3.86 -11.12 -10.90
N PHE A 98 -2.78 -11.56 -10.31
CA PHE A 98 -2.12 -10.85 -9.22
C PHE A 98 -0.85 -10.25 -9.76
N GLU A 99 -0.70 -8.93 -9.59
CA GLU A 99 0.55 -8.26 -9.89
C GLU A 99 1.65 -8.79 -8.96
N PRO A 100 2.89 -8.96 -9.46
CA PRO A 100 4.01 -9.38 -8.62
C PRO A 100 4.20 -8.42 -7.45
N LYS A 101 4.37 -8.98 -6.26
CA LYS A 101 4.65 -8.23 -5.03
C LYS A 101 6.02 -8.57 -4.49
N VAL A 102 6.66 -7.58 -3.85
CA VAL A 102 7.91 -7.79 -3.11
C VAL A 102 7.67 -8.78 -1.99
N SER A 103 8.58 -9.70 -1.80
CA SER A 103 8.50 -10.62 -0.68
C SER A 103 8.77 -9.88 0.65
N VAL A 104 8.27 -10.43 1.77
CA VAL A 104 8.54 -9.88 3.10
C VAL A 104 10.05 -9.76 3.36
N ARG A 105 10.85 -10.74 2.91
CA ARG A 105 12.31 -10.73 3.03
C ARG A 105 12.99 -9.57 2.28
N GLU A 106 12.40 -9.11 1.19
CA GLU A 106 12.90 -7.96 0.43
C GLU A 106 12.37 -6.64 0.98
N LEU A 107 11.21 -6.68 1.62
CA LEU A 107 10.51 -5.53 2.17
C LEU A 107 11.12 -5.06 3.50
N VAL A 108 11.59 -5.99 4.34
CA VAL A 108 12.02 -5.72 5.71
C VAL A 108 13.54 -5.76 5.84
N HIS A 109 14.09 -4.74 6.50
CA HIS A 109 15.49 -4.62 6.88
C HIS A 109 15.61 -4.67 8.41
N ARG A 110 16.68 -5.28 8.94
CA ARG A 110 16.89 -5.42 10.38
C ARG A 110 18.03 -4.53 10.87
N ASP A 111 17.78 -3.80 11.95
CA ASP A 111 18.71 -2.93 12.67
C ASP A 111 19.31 -1.80 11.83
N GLN A 112 19.75 -2.09 10.61
CA GLN A 112 20.28 -1.15 9.63
C GLN A 112 19.63 -1.37 8.28
N TRP A 113 19.40 -0.28 7.54
CA TRP A 113 18.88 -0.36 6.19
C TRP A 113 19.85 -1.13 5.28
N GLY A 114 19.33 -2.11 4.56
CA GLY A 114 20.11 -3.02 3.72
C GLY A 114 20.46 -4.34 4.38
N SER A 115 20.51 -4.42 5.72
CA SER A 115 20.75 -5.67 6.44
C SER A 115 19.47 -6.52 6.55
N ARG A 116 19.67 -7.84 6.45
CA ARG A 116 18.62 -8.87 6.60
C ARG A 116 19.09 -10.01 7.52
N ASP A 117 20.26 -9.87 8.13
CA ASP A 117 20.86 -10.90 8.97
C ASP A 117 19.99 -11.17 10.20
N GLY A 118 19.62 -12.44 10.40
CA GLY A 118 18.77 -12.86 11.50
C GLY A 118 17.36 -12.27 11.50
N LEU A 119 16.86 -11.83 10.33
CA LEU A 119 15.51 -11.26 10.20
C LEU A 119 14.43 -12.25 10.63
N GLU A 120 14.56 -13.53 10.28
CA GLU A 120 13.61 -14.59 10.63
C GLU A 120 13.52 -14.79 12.13
N ASP A 121 14.68 -14.80 12.82
CA ASP A 121 14.75 -14.90 14.29
C ASP A 121 14.13 -13.67 14.97
N ALA A 122 14.37 -12.47 14.40
CA ALA A 122 13.83 -11.23 14.93
C ALA A 122 12.32 -11.16 14.79
N ILE A 123 11.78 -11.57 13.64
CA ILE A 123 10.32 -11.61 13.42
C ILE A 123 9.70 -12.73 14.26
N GLY A 124 10.31 -13.90 14.33
CA GLY A 124 9.83 -15.04 15.13
C GLY A 124 9.80 -14.76 16.65
N PHE A 125 10.54 -13.77 17.15
CA PHE A 125 10.42 -13.31 18.53
C PHE A 125 9.06 -12.67 18.85
N TYR A 126 8.43 -12.03 17.84
CA TYR A 126 7.11 -11.40 17.94
C TYR A 126 5.95 -12.33 17.55
N ASP A 127 6.23 -13.65 17.43
CA ASP A 127 5.27 -14.62 16.89
C ASP A 127 5.00 -14.42 15.38
N ASP A 128 4.27 -15.35 14.76
CA ASP A 128 3.90 -15.31 13.32
C ASP A 128 3.13 -14.04 12.92
N MET A 129 2.50 -13.38 13.89
CA MET A 129 1.64 -12.21 13.67
C MET A 129 2.38 -10.99 13.11
N LEU A 130 3.64 -10.76 13.50
CA LEU A 130 4.44 -9.68 12.90
C LEU A 130 4.78 -9.99 11.43
N TRP A 131 5.03 -11.25 11.12
CA TRP A 131 5.20 -11.70 9.73
C TRP A 131 3.95 -11.46 8.91
N GLU A 132 2.78 -11.76 9.45
CA GLU A 132 1.49 -11.52 8.79
C GLU A 132 1.24 -10.04 8.53
N ALA A 133 1.60 -9.14 9.46
CA ALA A 133 1.50 -7.70 9.27
C ALA A 133 2.40 -7.20 8.13
N PHE A 134 3.65 -7.67 8.04
CA PHE A 134 4.53 -7.37 6.93
C PHE A 134 4.04 -7.99 5.61
N TYR A 135 3.49 -9.20 5.66
CA TYR A 135 2.90 -9.84 4.50
C TYR A 135 1.70 -9.04 3.98
N ALA A 136 0.79 -8.63 4.84
CA ALA A 136 -0.31 -7.75 4.46
C ALA A 136 0.20 -6.44 3.82
N ALA A 137 1.18 -5.79 4.43
CA ALA A 137 1.80 -4.59 3.88
C ALA A 137 2.46 -4.83 2.52
N SER A 138 3.03 -6.02 2.28
CA SER A 138 3.61 -6.37 0.97
C SER A 138 2.56 -6.50 -0.13
N LEU A 139 1.31 -6.80 0.22
CA LEU A 139 0.19 -6.92 -0.72
C LEU A 139 -0.44 -5.56 -1.07
N ALA A 140 -0.11 -4.50 -0.34
CA ALA A 140 -0.66 -3.17 -0.52
C ALA A 140 -0.55 -2.70 -1.98
N PRO A 141 -1.61 -2.15 -2.57
CA PRO A 141 -1.52 -1.52 -3.88
C PRO A 141 -0.61 -0.29 -3.82
N SER A 142 0.07 -0.01 -4.92
CA SER A 142 0.91 1.18 -5.05
C SER A 142 0.85 1.70 -6.48
N TYR A 143 1.15 2.99 -6.65
CA TYR A 143 1.15 3.62 -7.97
C TYR A 143 2.05 2.83 -8.94
N LEU A 144 1.52 2.48 -10.11
CA LEU A 144 2.16 1.63 -11.12
C LEU A 144 2.79 0.33 -10.56
N ASN A 145 2.32 -0.16 -9.42
CA ASN A 145 2.89 -1.29 -8.67
C ASN A 145 4.40 -1.12 -8.34
N ARG A 146 4.86 0.12 -8.15
CA ARG A 146 6.28 0.45 -7.93
C ARG A 146 6.83 -0.06 -6.61
N GLN A 147 5.98 -0.15 -5.57
CA GLN A 147 6.36 -0.66 -4.24
C GLN A 147 7.63 0.03 -3.71
N ALA A 148 7.68 1.37 -3.87
CA ALA A 148 8.81 2.21 -3.48
C ALA A 148 8.85 2.43 -1.96
N TYR A 149 8.77 1.36 -1.17
CA TYR A 149 8.78 1.39 0.28
C TYR A 149 9.50 0.17 0.85
N GLY A 150 9.80 0.24 2.13
CA GLY A 150 10.31 -0.87 2.92
C GLY A 150 10.17 -0.55 4.41
N PHE A 151 10.47 -1.53 5.24
CA PHE A 151 10.44 -1.37 6.69
C PHE A 151 11.82 -1.58 7.29
N LEU A 152 12.14 -0.78 8.29
CA LEU A 152 13.28 -0.99 9.17
C LEU A 152 12.76 -1.50 10.52
N LEU A 153 13.07 -2.75 10.83
CA LEU A 153 12.74 -3.39 12.10
C LEU A 153 13.91 -3.25 13.05
N LYS A 154 13.68 -2.69 14.23
CA LYS A 154 14.60 -2.65 15.37
C LYS A 154 13.95 -3.29 16.58
N PRO A 155 14.72 -3.69 17.62
CA PRO A 155 14.13 -4.20 18.84
C PRO A 155 13.05 -3.26 19.40
N GLY A 156 11.79 -3.75 19.45
CA GLY A 156 10.64 -3.01 19.96
C GLY A 156 10.11 -1.89 19.06
N SER A 157 10.55 -1.77 17.81
CA SER A 157 10.03 -0.73 16.92
C SER A 157 10.11 -1.08 15.44
N VAL A 158 9.18 -0.53 14.68
CA VAL A 158 9.15 -0.63 13.22
C VAL A 158 9.06 0.77 12.60
N THR A 159 9.81 1.00 11.54
CA THR A 159 9.80 2.26 10.79
C THR A 159 9.48 1.99 9.32
N LEU A 160 8.43 2.63 8.80
CA LEU A 160 8.17 2.66 7.36
C LEU A 160 9.11 3.66 6.69
N VAL A 161 9.74 3.22 5.61
CA VAL A 161 10.70 4.02 4.84
C VAL A 161 10.22 4.13 3.39
N ASN A 162 10.19 5.35 2.86
CA ASN A 162 10.03 5.61 1.45
C ASN A 162 11.38 5.48 0.73
N LYS A 163 11.40 4.71 -0.35
CA LYS A 163 12.56 4.57 -1.25
C LYS A 163 12.45 5.58 -2.40
N PRO A 164 13.56 6.12 -2.92
CA PRO A 164 13.50 6.97 -4.09
C PRO A 164 12.96 6.21 -5.30
N ASP A 165 12.06 6.85 -6.05
CA ASP A 165 11.52 6.30 -7.30
C ASP A 165 11.23 7.44 -8.28
N ALA A 166 11.79 7.35 -9.49
CA ALA A 166 11.71 8.41 -10.49
C ALA A 166 10.32 8.53 -11.15
N TYR A 167 9.45 7.56 -10.97
CA TYR A 167 8.11 7.52 -11.58
C TYR A 167 7.00 7.98 -10.66
N ASN A 168 7.26 8.03 -9.36
CA ASN A 168 6.27 8.48 -8.38
C ASN A 168 6.36 10.00 -8.19
N THR A 169 5.21 10.66 -8.26
CA THR A 169 5.09 12.01 -7.72
C THR A 169 5.05 11.97 -6.18
N PRO A 170 5.27 13.10 -5.50
CA PRO A 170 5.13 13.13 -4.03
C PRO A 170 3.76 12.64 -3.54
N ILE A 171 2.67 12.99 -4.22
CA ILE A 171 1.32 12.56 -3.85
C ILE A 171 1.11 11.06 -4.08
N ASP A 172 1.62 10.50 -5.18
CA ASP A 172 1.53 9.06 -5.45
C ASP A 172 2.29 8.24 -4.41
N SER A 173 3.45 8.76 -3.98
CA SER A 173 4.24 8.17 -2.90
C SER A 173 3.49 8.20 -1.59
N ASP A 174 2.96 9.36 -1.19
CA ASP A 174 2.27 9.50 0.10
C ASP A 174 0.97 8.68 0.14
N LEU A 175 0.19 8.63 -0.94
CA LEU A 175 -0.96 7.74 -1.05
C LEU A 175 -0.54 6.27 -0.87
N SER A 176 0.47 5.83 -1.63
CA SER A 176 0.96 4.45 -1.54
C SER A 176 1.47 4.09 -0.14
N LEU A 177 2.16 5.01 0.53
CA LEU A 177 2.65 4.83 1.90
C LEU A 177 1.51 4.77 2.93
N GLY A 178 0.47 5.59 2.74
CA GLY A 178 -0.75 5.53 3.56
C GLY A 178 -1.47 4.18 3.45
N ILE A 179 -1.58 3.66 2.23
CA ILE A 179 -2.13 2.32 1.97
C ILE A 179 -1.31 1.24 2.71
N VAL A 180 0.02 1.29 2.59
CA VAL A 180 0.93 0.34 3.26
C VAL A 180 0.78 0.40 4.78
N LEU A 181 0.70 1.62 5.36
CA LEU A 181 0.45 1.78 6.79
C LEU A 181 -0.88 1.17 7.21
N HIS A 182 -1.92 1.33 6.38
CA HIS A 182 -3.23 0.72 6.66
C HIS A 182 -3.14 -0.79 6.70
N HIS A 183 -2.56 -1.44 5.66
CA HIS A 183 -2.43 -2.89 5.59
C HIS A 183 -1.65 -3.46 6.77
N PHE A 184 -0.52 -2.85 7.14
CA PHE A 184 0.24 -3.25 8.31
C PHE A 184 -0.58 -3.10 9.59
N THR A 185 -1.21 -1.93 9.80
CA THR A 185 -1.94 -1.60 11.01
C THR A 185 -3.18 -2.48 11.19
N ALA A 186 -3.87 -2.81 10.11
CA ALA A 186 -5.07 -3.64 10.14
C ALA A 186 -4.80 -5.01 10.75
N VAL A 187 -3.65 -5.62 10.43
CA VAL A 187 -3.22 -6.91 10.99
C VAL A 187 -2.57 -6.72 12.37
N ALA A 188 -1.69 -5.73 12.50
CA ALA A 188 -0.96 -5.50 13.76
C ALA A 188 -1.87 -5.11 14.92
N ARG A 189 -3.04 -4.54 14.66
CA ARG A 189 -4.01 -4.11 15.68
C ARG A 189 -4.45 -5.25 16.60
N ASP A 190 -4.52 -6.46 16.10
CA ASP A 190 -5.05 -7.61 16.86
C ASP A 190 -4.10 -8.05 17.99
N TRP A 191 -2.80 -7.78 17.87
CA TRP A 191 -1.79 -8.17 18.87
C TRP A 191 -1.02 -6.99 19.48
N ALA A 192 -0.74 -5.93 18.71
CA ALA A 192 -0.04 -4.75 19.19
C ALA A 192 -0.96 -3.73 19.89
N GLY A 193 -2.27 -4.02 19.98
CA GLY A 193 -3.24 -3.16 20.62
C GLY A 193 -3.33 -1.79 19.91
N ASN A 194 -3.09 -0.72 20.66
CA ASN A 194 -3.13 0.65 20.11
C ASN A 194 -1.79 1.01 19.44
N LEU A 195 -1.45 0.37 18.32
CA LEU A 195 -0.31 0.76 17.51
C LEU A 195 -0.45 2.23 17.09
N ARG A 196 0.49 3.07 17.52
CA ARG A 196 0.50 4.50 17.21
C ARG A 196 1.69 4.84 16.35
N TRP A 197 1.43 5.42 15.19
CA TRP A 197 2.46 5.90 14.29
C TRP A 197 2.89 7.32 14.64
N HIS A 198 4.19 7.50 14.82
CA HIS A 198 4.84 8.80 14.95
C HIS A 198 5.43 9.17 13.59
N PHE A 199 4.91 10.23 12.99
CA PHE A 199 5.30 10.65 11.64
C PHE A 199 6.62 11.42 11.64
N ALA A 200 7.38 11.29 10.53
CA ALA A 200 8.67 11.94 10.31
C ALA A 200 9.66 11.73 11.49
N PRO A 201 9.94 10.46 11.86
CA PRO A 201 10.85 10.20 12.98
C PRO A 201 12.27 10.67 12.65
N ASP A 202 12.90 11.34 13.63
CA ASP A 202 14.30 11.76 13.52
C ASP A 202 15.29 10.63 13.85
N GLY A 203 16.54 10.78 13.43
CA GLY A 203 17.65 9.91 13.83
C GLY A 203 17.65 8.52 13.21
N VAL A 204 16.91 8.31 12.13
CA VAL A 204 16.93 7.06 11.36
C VAL A 204 18.04 7.18 10.31
N ASP A 205 19.06 6.33 10.42
CA ASP A 205 20.17 6.26 9.46
C ASP A 205 19.71 5.55 8.18
N LEU A 206 19.65 6.30 7.08
CA LEU A 206 19.13 5.85 5.79
C LEU A 206 20.04 6.34 4.65
N PRO A 207 20.13 5.60 3.55
CA PRO A 207 20.83 6.04 2.36
C PRO A 207 20.21 7.33 1.76
N GLU A 208 21.00 8.04 0.96
CA GLU A 208 20.56 9.23 0.25
C GLU A 208 19.27 8.97 -0.56
N GLY A 209 18.36 9.93 -0.53
CA GLY A 209 17.05 9.85 -1.20
C GLY A 209 15.99 9.01 -0.47
N HIS A 210 16.35 8.26 0.58
CA HIS A 210 15.37 7.56 1.42
C HIS A 210 14.81 8.49 2.49
N ARG A 211 13.56 8.27 2.88
CA ARG A 211 12.88 9.07 3.91
C ARG A 211 12.18 8.16 4.91
N ALA A 212 12.48 8.33 6.19
CA ALA A 212 11.67 7.74 7.25
C ALA A 212 10.29 8.43 7.28
N VAL A 213 9.23 7.65 7.17
CA VAL A 213 7.85 8.15 7.01
C VAL A 213 7.14 8.17 8.34
N ALA A 214 7.12 7.03 9.00
CA ALA A 214 6.48 6.86 10.30
C ALA A 214 7.14 5.72 11.07
N SER A 215 7.21 5.84 12.39
CA SER A 215 7.66 4.79 13.30
C SER A 215 6.60 4.44 14.31
N ALA A 216 6.55 3.17 14.72
CA ALA A 216 5.69 2.70 15.79
C ALA A 216 6.48 1.79 16.75
N VAL A 217 6.06 1.78 18.02
CA VAL A 217 6.54 0.83 19.03
C VAL A 217 5.68 -0.43 18.95
N LEU A 218 6.33 -1.59 18.95
CA LEU A 218 5.73 -2.93 18.88
C LEU A 218 5.50 -3.51 20.25
#